data_e4c3b4ec6aef0872cf80490dcd39569f
#
_entry.id   e4c3b4ec6aef0872cf80490dcd39569f
#
_cell.length_a   1.000
_cell.length_b   1.000
_cell.length_c   1.000
_cell.angle_alpha   90.00
_cell.angle_beta   90.00
_cell.angle_gamma   90.00
#
_symmetry.space_group_name_H-M   'P 1'
#
loop_
_entity.id
_entity.type
_entity.pdbx_description
1 polymer ?
#
loop_
_entity_poly.entity_id
_entity_poly.type
_entity_poly.pdbx_seq_one_letter_code
_entity_poly.pdbx_strand_id
1 'polypeptide(L)'
;MSEPVPFRILVVEDEPVIRELVRSMLHDGPVEVETAANGVDGLKRARTQTFHLILLDVVLPLMDGVTVCRMLKADPATAGIPLYMLTAKVKKADMEAALAAGANGYIHKPFRGSELMELVERLRTGETEPGATP
;
A
#
# COMPACT_ATOMS: atom_id res chain seq x y z
N MET A 1 -18.20 25.80 0.80
CA MET A 1 -17.97 24.39 0.46
C MET A 1 -16.51 24.05 0.61
N SER A 2 -16.23 23.06 1.40
CA SER A 2 -14.86 22.60 1.56
C SER A 2 -14.49 21.71 0.38
N GLU A 3 -13.24 21.78 -0.03
CA GLU A 3 -12.74 20.88 -1.05
C GLU A 3 -12.66 19.46 -0.49
N PRO A 4 -12.85 18.42 -1.32
CA PRO A 4 -12.70 17.07 -0.86
C PRO A 4 -11.26 16.81 -0.38
N VAL A 5 -11.13 16.06 0.70
CA VAL A 5 -9.82 15.66 1.20
C VAL A 5 -9.22 14.69 0.17
N PRO A 6 -7.98 14.92 -0.27
CA PRO A 6 -7.36 14.02 -1.24
C PRO A 6 -7.17 12.62 -0.64
N PHE A 7 -7.32 11.61 -1.48
CA PHE A 7 -7.03 10.23 -1.12
C PHE A 7 -5.51 10.05 -1.18
N ARG A 8 -4.88 9.85 -0.05
CA ARG A 8 -3.43 9.80 0.03
C ARG A 8 -2.92 8.38 0.09
N ILE A 9 -1.96 8.09 -0.78
CA ILE A 9 -1.39 6.75 -0.93
C ILE A 9 0.11 6.82 -0.65
N LEU A 10 0.59 5.92 0.21
CA LEU A 10 2.02 5.75 0.44
C LEU A 10 2.49 4.52 -0.34
N VAL A 11 3.51 4.69 -1.16
CA VAL A 11 4.12 3.59 -1.93
C VAL A 11 5.52 3.38 -1.40
N VAL A 12 5.77 2.21 -0.82
CA VAL A 12 7.09 1.85 -0.29
C VAL A 12 7.70 0.82 -1.23
N GLU A 13 8.65 1.26 -2.02
CA GLU A 13 9.23 0.51 -3.12
C GLU A 13 10.63 1.01 -3.41
N ASP A 14 11.62 0.13 -3.45
CA ASP A 14 13.00 0.55 -3.65
C ASP A 14 13.37 0.83 -5.11
N GLU A 15 12.62 0.31 -6.07
CA GLU A 15 12.90 0.54 -7.49
C GLU A 15 12.30 1.87 -7.96
N PRO A 16 13.14 2.83 -8.41
CA PRO A 16 12.63 4.13 -8.87
C PRO A 16 11.63 4.03 -10.01
N VAL A 17 11.84 3.09 -10.93
CA VAL A 17 10.95 2.90 -12.07
C VAL A 17 9.55 2.52 -11.61
N ILE A 18 9.46 1.64 -10.62
CA ILE A 18 8.17 1.20 -10.09
C ILE A 18 7.48 2.34 -9.34
N ARG A 19 8.22 3.11 -8.55
CA ARG A 19 7.67 4.27 -7.85
C ARG A 19 7.05 5.27 -8.84
N GLU A 20 7.78 5.58 -9.91
CA GLU A 20 7.29 6.51 -10.91
C GLU A 20 6.11 5.94 -11.71
N LEU A 21 6.13 4.64 -11.98
CA LEU A 21 5.04 3.97 -12.67
C LEU A 21 3.74 4.07 -11.86
N VAL A 22 3.81 3.74 -10.58
CA VAL A 22 2.64 3.82 -9.69
C VAL A 22 2.13 5.25 -9.59
N ARG A 23 3.03 6.20 -9.41
CA ARG A 23 2.68 7.62 -9.35
C ARG A 23 1.97 8.06 -10.62
N SER A 24 2.49 7.65 -11.76
CA SER A 24 1.92 7.96 -13.07
C SER A 24 0.52 7.36 -13.26
N MET A 25 0.33 6.13 -12.80
CA MET A 25 -0.96 5.44 -12.91
C MET A 25 -2.03 6.03 -12.02
N LEU A 26 -1.67 6.63 -10.89
CA LEU A 26 -2.60 7.07 -9.86
C LEU A 26 -2.72 8.59 -9.74
N HIS A 27 -2.23 9.31 -10.73
CA HIS A 27 -2.15 10.75 -10.61
C HIS A 27 -3.47 11.48 -10.94
N ASP A 28 -4.49 10.78 -11.40
CA ASP A 28 -5.76 11.39 -11.80
C ASP A 28 -6.65 11.70 -10.60
N GLY A 29 -7.27 12.88 -10.64
CA GLY A 29 -8.27 13.28 -9.68
C GLY A 29 -7.70 13.64 -8.31
N PRO A 30 -8.49 13.50 -7.25
CA PRO A 30 -8.07 13.89 -5.91
C PRO A 30 -7.25 12.80 -5.22
N VAL A 31 -6.20 12.33 -5.87
CA VAL A 31 -5.30 11.30 -5.34
C VAL A 31 -3.90 11.89 -5.23
N GLU A 32 -3.28 11.74 -4.08
CA GLU A 32 -1.90 12.15 -3.84
C GLU A 32 -1.06 10.91 -3.53
N VAL A 33 0.08 10.79 -4.18
CA VAL A 33 0.99 9.66 -4.00
C VAL A 33 2.29 10.16 -3.37
N GLU A 34 2.62 9.60 -2.21
CA GLU A 34 3.92 9.79 -1.57
C GLU A 34 4.71 8.51 -1.73
N THR A 35 6.01 8.60 -1.86
CA THR A 35 6.85 7.42 -2.03
C THR A 35 7.94 7.35 -0.97
N ALA A 36 8.36 6.13 -0.65
CA ALA A 36 9.50 5.86 0.22
C ALA A 36 10.32 4.75 -0.44
N ALA A 37 11.63 4.82 -0.32
CA ALA A 37 12.53 3.90 -1.02
C ALA A 37 12.97 2.70 -0.18
N ASN A 38 12.62 2.66 1.09
CA ASN A 38 12.99 1.57 1.98
C ASN A 38 11.98 1.45 3.12
N GLY A 39 12.07 0.35 3.87
CA GLY A 39 11.11 0.06 4.93
C GLY A 39 11.17 1.04 6.10
N VAL A 40 12.35 1.53 6.44
CA VAL A 40 12.53 2.47 7.56
C VAL A 40 11.82 3.79 7.25
N ASP A 41 12.05 4.35 6.07
CA ASP A 41 11.40 5.59 5.64
C ASP A 41 9.89 5.40 5.46
N GLY A 42 9.48 4.25 4.94
CA GLY A 42 8.07 3.93 4.80
C GLY A 42 7.35 3.93 6.14
N LEU A 43 7.93 3.27 7.13
CA LEU A 43 7.38 3.23 8.47
C LEU A 43 7.29 4.62 9.09
N LYS A 44 8.35 5.41 8.94
CA LYS A 44 8.39 6.77 9.46
C LYS A 44 7.30 7.65 8.83
N ARG A 45 7.16 7.59 7.51
CA ARG A 45 6.14 8.38 6.81
C ARG A 45 4.73 7.97 7.23
N ALA A 46 4.47 6.68 7.33
CA ALA A 46 3.17 6.18 7.73
C ALA A 46 2.78 6.66 9.14
N ARG A 47 3.76 6.80 10.02
CA ARG A 47 3.52 7.25 11.41
C ARG A 47 3.41 8.76 11.56
N THR A 48 3.95 9.53 10.61
CA THR A 48 4.00 10.99 10.73
C THR A 48 3.00 11.71 9.83
N GLN A 49 2.38 11.00 8.90
CA GLN A 49 1.43 11.56 7.96
C GLN A 49 0.19 10.67 7.89
N THR A 50 -0.91 11.23 7.41
CA THR A 50 -2.15 10.46 7.24
C THR A 50 -2.20 9.86 5.85
N PHE A 51 -2.45 8.56 5.78
CA PHE A 51 -2.63 7.85 4.51
C PHE A 51 -3.92 7.04 4.52
N HIS A 52 -4.48 6.85 3.33
CA HIS A 52 -5.70 6.07 3.14
C HIS A 52 -5.41 4.70 2.54
N LEU A 53 -4.22 4.50 2.03
CA LEU A 53 -3.77 3.24 1.45
C LEU A 53 -2.26 3.19 1.52
N ILE A 54 -1.71 2.02 1.85
CA ILE A 54 -0.28 1.77 1.78
C ILE A 54 -0.03 0.62 0.82
N LEU A 55 0.83 0.85 -0.17
CA LEU A 55 1.32 -0.17 -1.08
C LEU A 55 2.76 -0.45 -0.71
N LEU A 56 3.08 -1.68 -0.38
CA LEU A 56 4.33 -2.03 0.29
C LEU A 56 4.97 -3.24 -0.38
N ASP A 57 6.19 -3.06 -0.93
CA ASP A 57 6.93 -4.18 -1.49
C ASP A 57 7.33 -5.15 -0.39
N VAL A 58 7.27 -6.44 -0.67
CA VAL A 58 7.71 -7.49 0.26
C VAL A 58 9.24 -7.41 0.45
N VAL A 59 9.97 -7.20 -0.64
CA VAL A 59 11.44 -7.16 -0.61
C VAL A 59 11.93 -5.71 -0.60
N LEU A 60 12.41 -5.27 0.54
CA LEU A 60 12.88 -3.90 0.73
C LEU A 60 14.23 -3.89 1.44
N PRO A 61 15.07 -2.88 1.14
CA PRO A 61 16.28 -2.69 1.94
C PRO A 61 15.96 -2.14 3.32
N LEU A 62 16.86 -2.32 4.25
CA LEU A 62 16.86 -1.85 5.63
C LEU A 62 15.85 -2.54 6.54
N MET A 63 14.62 -2.70 6.11
CA MET A 63 13.58 -3.39 6.86
C MET A 63 12.61 -3.98 5.86
N ASP A 64 12.43 -5.30 5.85
CA ASP A 64 11.59 -5.96 4.85
C ASP A 64 10.11 -5.62 5.02
N GLY A 65 9.35 -5.84 3.93
CA GLY A 65 7.97 -5.44 3.88
C GLY A 65 7.07 -6.14 4.89
N VAL A 66 7.31 -7.41 5.16
CA VAL A 66 6.48 -8.14 6.15
C VAL A 66 6.68 -7.55 7.55
N THR A 67 7.92 -7.21 7.89
CA THR A 67 8.23 -6.57 9.17
C THR A 67 7.55 -5.20 9.28
N VAL A 68 7.64 -4.39 8.23
CA VAL A 68 6.97 -3.08 8.19
C VAL A 68 5.46 -3.25 8.38
N CYS A 69 4.86 -4.19 7.66
CA CYS A 69 3.44 -4.50 7.77
C CYS A 69 3.06 -4.86 9.20
N ARG A 70 3.82 -5.77 9.82
CA ARG A 70 3.57 -6.19 11.20
C ARG A 70 3.61 -5.01 12.15
N MET A 71 4.60 -4.14 12.00
CA MET A 71 4.75 -2.97 12.88
C MET A 71 3.61 -1.98 12.69
N LEU A 72 3.20 -1.73 11.45
CA LEU A 72 2.08 -0.81 11.17
C LEU A 72 0.77 -1.36 11.72
N LYS A 73 0.54 -2.66 11.58
CA LYS A 73 -0.70 -3.27 12.05
C LYS A 73 -0.74 -3.45 13.58
N ALA A 74 0.41 -3.41 14.23
CA ALA A 74 0.48 -3.45 15.69
C ALA A 74 0.28 -2.08 16.34
N ASP A 75 0.40 -1.00 15.57
CA ASP A 75 0.26 0.36 16.07
C ASP A 75 -1.18 0.84 15.87
N PRO A 76 -1.92 1.19 16.93
CA PRO A 76 -3.30 1.65 16.79
C PRO A 76 -3.47 2.84 15.85
N ALA A 77 -2.46 3.70 15.72
CA ALA A 77 -2.53 4.87 14.85
C ALA A 77 -2.53 4.51 13.38
N THR A 78 -1.97 3.36 13.00
CA THR A 78 -1.82 2.95 11.60
C THR A 78 -2.52 1.64 11.27
N ALA A 79 -2.97 0.89 12.28
CA ALA A 79 -3.55 -0.44 12.08
C ALA A 79 -4.78 -0.44 11.15
N GLY A 80 -5.54 0.64 11.14
CA GLY A 80 -6.75 0.74 10.33
C GLY A 80 -6.51 1.11 8.87
N ILE A 81 -5.28 1.43 8.48
CA ILE A 81 -4.98 1.82 7.11
C ILE A 81 -4.92 0.56 6.23
N PRO A 82 -5.73 0.48 5.15
CA PRO A 82 -5.61 -0.62 4.21
C PRO A 82 -4.19 -0.73 3.67
N LEU A 83 -3.63 -1.93 3.70
CA LEU A 83 -2.26 -2.20 3.29
C LEU A 83 -2.24 -3.38 2.34
N TYR A 84 -1.70 -3.18 1.15
CA TYR A 84 -1.55 -4.20 0.13
C TYR A 84 -0.09 -4.39 -0.21
N MET A 85 0.35 -5.64 -0.26
CA MET A 85 1.71 -5.95 -0.63
C MET A 85 1.88 -5.91 -2.14
N LEU A 86 2.99 -5.33 -2.60
CA LEU A 86 3.41 -5.42 -4.00
C LEU A 86 4.48 -6.49 -4.08
N THR A 87 4.33 -7.47 -4.96
CA THR A 87 5.31 -8.55 -5.00
C THR A 87 5.50 -9.14 -6.38
N ALA A 88 6.76 -9.31 -6.78
CA ALA A 88 7.14 -10.04 -7.98
C ALA A 88 7.34 -11.52 -7.69
N LYS A 89 7.64 -11.86 -6.45
CA LYS A 89 7.88 -13.24 -6.04
C LYS A 89 6.68 -13.78 -5.30
N VAL A 90 6.13 -14.85 -5.83
CA VAL A 90 4.96 -15.49 -5.28
C VAL A 90 5.37 -16.75 -4.56
N LYS A 91 6.14 -16.62 -3.50
CA LYS A 91 6.33 -17.74 -2.60
C LYS A 91 5.13 -17.76 -1.68
N LYS A 92 4.48 -18.89 -1.62
CA LYS A 92 3.30 -19.04 -0.78
C LYS A 92 3.57 -18.65 0.67
N ALA A 93 4.75 -19.00 1.17
CA ALA A 93 5.15 -18.66 2.54
C ALA A 93 5.22 -17.15 2.78
N ASP A 94 5.71 -16.39 1.81
CA ASP A 94 5.80 -14.93 1.94
C ASP A 94 4.41 -14.29 1.94
N MET A 95 3.51 -14.80 1.12
CA MET A 95 2.14 -14.32 1.06
C MET A 95 1.40 -14.64 2.36
N GLU A 96 1.56 -15.84 2.87
CA GLU A 96 0.96 -16.23 4.14
C GLU A 96 1.50 -15.40 5.28
N ALA A 97 2.80 -15.11 5.28
CA ALA A 97 3.42 -14.27 6.31
C ALA A 97 2.87 -12.84 6.26
N ALA A 98 2.68 -12.28 5.06
CA ALA A 98 2.14 -10.94 4.91
C ALA A 98 0.70 -10.86 5.41
N LEU A 99 -0.13 -11.84 5.04
CA LEU A 99 -1.53 -11.88 5.49
C LEU A 99 -1.61 -12.09 6.99
N ALA A 100 -0.76 -12.96 7.54
CA ALA A 100 -0.68 -13.18 8.98
C ALA A 100 -0.22 -11.93 9.73
N ALA A 101 0.60 -11.09 9.09
CA ALA A 101 1.04 -9.83 9.66
C ALA A 101 -0.04 -8.74 9.59
N GLY A 102 -1.15 -8.98 8.90
CA GLY A 102 -2.28 -8.08 8.84
C GLY A 102 -2.51 -7.40 7.49
N ALA A 103 -1.75 -7.77 6.45
CA ALA A 103 -1.99 -7.21 5.12
C ALA A 103 -3.40 -7.53 4.64
N ASN A 104 -4.04 -6.56 3.98
CA ASN A 104 -5.38 -6.72 3.46
C ASN A 104 -5.43 -7.55 2.18
N GLY A 105 -4.30 -7.60 1.47
CA GLY A 105 -4.18 -8.36 0.24
C GLY A 105 -2.86 -8.09 -0.42
N TYR A 106 -2.74 -8.46 -1.69
CA TYR A 106 -1.51 -8.25 -2.43
C TYR A 106 -1.80 -8.02 -3.91
N ILE A 107 -0.84 -7.39 -4.58
CA ILE A 107 -0.88 -7.13 -6.01
C ILE A 107 0.40 -7.69 -6.61
N HIS A 108 0.26 -8.54 -7.61
CA HIS A 108 1.39 -9.15 -8.30
C HIS A 108 2.06 -8.19 -9.27
N LYS A 109 3.38 -8.19 -9.31
CA LYS A 109 4.13 -7.52 -10.36
C LYS A 109 4.37 -8.52 -11.50
N PRO A 110 4.24 -8.14 -12.75
CA PRO A 110 3.79 -6.81 -13.21
C PRO A 110 2.29 -6.64 -13.01
N PHE A 111 1.88 -5.44 -12.69
CA PHE A 111 0.47 -5.12 -12.47
C PHE A 111 -0.01 -4.14 -13.55
N ARG A 112 -1.33 -4.09 -13.73
CA ARG A 112 -1.95 -3.17 -14.66
C ARG A 112 -2.41 -1.93 -13.89
N GLY A 113 -2.37 -0.78 -14.57
CA GLY A 113 -2.92 0.44 -14.00
C GLY A 113 -4.38 0.29 -13.58
N SER A 114 -5.16 -0.47 -14.35
CA SER A 114 -6.56 -0.75 -14.03
C SER A 114 -6.72 -1.48 -12.68
N GLU A 115 -5.81 -2.37 -12.32
CA GLU A 115 -5.87 -3.07 -11.04
C GLU A 115 -5.70 -2.11 -9.87
N LEU A 116 -4.73 -1.20 -9.98
CA LEU A 116 -4.50 -0.19 -8.96
C LEU A 116 -5.65 0.80 -8.88
N MET A 117 -6.16 1.24 -10.02
CA MET A 117 -7.26 2.19 -10.07
C MET A 117 -8.53 1.60 -9.48
N GLU A 118 -8.83 0.34 -9.75
CA GLU A 118 -9.98 -0.34 -9.17
C GLU A 118 -9.87 -0.44 -7.66
N LEU A 119 -8.69 -0.77 -7.15
CA LEU A 119 -8.46 -0.84 -5.71
C LEU A 119 -8.67 0.53 -5.07
N VAL A 120 -8.08 1.56 -5.64
CA VAL A 120 -8.21 2.92 -5.13
C VAL A 120 -9.67 3.36 -5.12
N GLU A 121 -10.39 3.08 -6.21
CA GLU A 121 -11.77 3.48 -6.34
C GLU A 121 -12.66 2.78 -5.30
N ARG A 122 -12.45 1.48 -5.09
CA ARG A 122 -13.20 0.75 -4.04
C ARG A 122 -12.96 1.33 -2.66
N LEU A 123 -11.71 1.66 -2.35
CA LEU A 123 -11.38 2.22 -1.04
C LEU A 123 -11.91 3.65 -0.87
N ARG A 124 -11.89 4.44 -1.93
CA ARG A 124 -12.43 5.80 -1.90
C ARG A 124 -13.94 5.81 -1.67
N THR A 125 -14.65 4.89 -2.29
CA THR A 125 -16.11 4.83 -2.20
C THR A 125 -16.59 4.06 -0.98
N GLY A 126 -15.68 3.43 -0.24
CA GLY A 126 -16.03 2.62 0.92
C GLY A 126 -16.60 1.26 0.57
N GLU A 127 -16.41 0.79 -0.66
CA GLU A 127 -16.89 -0.52 -1.07
C GLU A 127 -16.11 -1.63 -0.39
N THR A 128 -16.77 -2.76 -0.22
CA THR A 128 -16.16 -3.94 0.37
C THR A 128 -15.06 -4.46 -0.55
N GLU A 129 -13.95 -4.88 0.04
CA GLU A 129 -12.84 -5.43 -0.72
C GLU A 129 -13.20 -6.76 -1.36
N PRO A 130 -12.57 -7.11 -2.50
CA PRO A 130 -12.76 -8.42 -3.11
C PRO A 130 -12.40 -9.53 -2.12
N GLY A 131 -13.22 -10.53 -2.02
CA GLY A 131 -13.02 -11.62 -1.09
C GLY A 131 -13.43 -11.32 0.33
N ALA A 132 -13.77 -10.09 0.66
CA ALA A 132 -14.33 -9.77 1.95
C ALA A 132 -15.76 -10.28 2.00
N THR A 133 -16.10 -10.97 3.06
CA THR A 133 -17.46 -11.48 3.21
C THR A 133 -18.36 -10.36 3.68
N PRO A 134 -19.49 -10.18 3.05
CA PRO A 134 -20.45 -9.20 3.54
C PRO A 134 -20.93 -9.52 4.94
#